data_e8947971a96b8072e0e8fcc91d11a830
#
_entry.id   e8947971a96b8072e0e8fcc91d11a830
#
_cell.length_a   1.000
_cell.length_b   1.000
_cell.length_c   1.000
_cell.angle_alpha   90.00
_cell.angle_beta   90.00
_cell.angle_gamma   90.00
#
_symmetry.space_group_name_H-M   'P 1'
#
loop_
_entity.id
_entity.type
_entity.pdbx_description
1 polymer ?
#
loop_
_entity_poly.entity_id
_entity_poly.type
_entity_poly.pdbx_seq_one_letter_code
_entity_poly.pdbx_strand_id
1 'polypeptide(L)'
;MNPFKAFVIDQDENRKVVSRMGTLAAEQLDAGEVTIRVHYSSINYKDALAATGAGKIIRRFPCVGGIDLCGEVVDSADARFKPGDKVIATSFDIGVAHHGGYAEYARVP
;
A
#
# COMPACT_ATOMS: atom_id res chain seq x y z
N MET A 1 15.98 3.06 -5.87
CA MET A 1 14.96 3.70 -4.99
C MET A 1 15.42 3.60 -3.56
N ASN A 2 15.49 4.73 -2.88
CA ASN A 2 15.84 4.76 -1.46
C ASN A 2 14.69 4.18 -0.61
N PRO A 3 14.99 3.71 0.60
CA PRO A 3 13.93 3.34 1.53
C PRO A 3 12.94 4.48 1.73
N PHE A 4 11.69 4.17 1.93
CA PHE A 4 10.61 5.16 2.01
C PHE A 4 9.67 4.87 3.18
N LYS A 5 8.92 5.89 3.57
CA LYS A 5 8.00 5.80 4.70
C LYS A 5 6.71 5.10 4.30
N ALA A 6 6.18 4.34 5.24
CA ALA A 6 4.93 3.61 5.05
C ALA A 6 4.22 3.42 6.38
N PHE A 7 2.88 3.41 6.34
CA PHE A 7 2.04 3.06 7.49
C PHE A 7 1.80 1.56 7.45
N VAL A 8 2.45 0.82 8.34
CA VAL A 8 2.48 -0.63 8.34
C VAL A 8 1.52 -1.18 9.39
N ILE A 9 0.67 -2.11 8.96
CA ILE A 9 -0.25 -2.85 9.84
C ILE A 9 0.33 -4.26 10.02
N ASP A 10 0.52 -4.65 11.26
CA ASP A 10 1.15 -5.91 11.60
C ASP A 10 0.40 -6.60 12.74
N GLN A 11 0.85 -7.77 13.13
CA GLN A 11 0.36 -8.46 14.32
C GLN A 11 1.52 -8.61 15.31
N ASP A 12 1.23 -8.42 16.59
CA ASP A 12 2.21 -8.69 17.64
C ASP A 12 2.26 -10.20 17.95
N GLU A 13 3.07 -10.58 18.93
CA GLU A 13 3.23 -11.99 19.34
C GLU A 13 1.94 -12.61 19.85
N ASN A 14 0.97 -11.79 20.27
CA ASN A 14 -0.35 -12.25 20.74
C ASN A 14 -1.40 -12.18 19.64
N ARG A 15 -0.99 -11.99 18.38
CA ARG A 15 -1.87 -11.85 17.21
C ARG A 15 -2.78 -10.62 17.29
N LYS A 16 -2.43 -9.64 18.11
CA LYS A 16 -3.14 -8.39 18.16
C LYS A 16 -2.65 -7.48 17.04
N VAL A 17 -3.58 -6.85 16.33
CA VAL A 17 -3.23 -5.92 15.25
C VAL A 17 -2.61 -4.67 15.83
N VAL A 18 -1.46 -4.28 15.28
CA VAL A 18 -0.73 -3.06 15.65
C VAL A 18 -0.37 -2.32 14.38
N SER A 19 -0.38 -1.00 14.45
CA SER A 19 -0.08 -0.14 13.31
C SER A 19 1.01 0.84 13.68
N ARG A 20 1.91 1.13 12.75
CA ARG A 20 2.99 2.07 13.00
C ARG A 20 3.51 2.68 11.70
N MET A 21 4.09 3.86 11.83
CA MET A 21 4.92 4.39 10.75
C MET A 21 6.23 3.60 10.73
N GLY A 22 6.62 3.17 9.57
CA GLY A 22 7.85 2.41 9.38
C GLY A 22 8.52 2.79 8.07
N THR A 23 9.55 2.03 7.72
CA THR A 23 10.32 2.22 6.50
C THR A 23 10.30 0.94 5.69
N LEU A 24 10.10 1.06 4.40
CA LEU A 24 10.14 -0.07 3.46
C LEU A 24 11.19 0.17 2.39
N ALA A 25 11.78 -0.92 1.93
CA ALA A 25 12.60 -0.90 0.72
C ALA A 25 11.73 -1.31 -0.47
N ALA A 26 12.16 -0.94 -1.67
CA ALA A 26 11.42 -1.26 -2.89
C ALA A 26 11.19 -2.76 -3.04
N GLU A 27 12.14 -3.58 -2.60
CA GLU A 27 12.07 -5.04 -2.70
C GLU A 27 10.97 -5.64 -1.83
N GLN A 28 10.49 -4.89 -0.84
CA GLN A 28 9.43 -5.33 0.05
C GLN A 28 8.03 -5.05 -0.51
N LEU A 29 7.94 -4.24 -1.57
CA LEU A 29 6.66 -4.04 -2.26
C LEU A 29 6.24 -5.33 -2.94
N ASP A 30 4.94 -5.54 -3.00
CA ASP A 30 4.40 -6.72 -3.68
C ASP A 30 4.62 -6.62 -5.19
N ALA A 31 4.55 -7.77 -5.86
CA ALA A 31 4.71 -7.84 -7.30
C ALA A 31 3.60 -7.08 -8.02
N GLY A 32 3.95 -6.45 -9.12
CA GLY A 32 3.02 -5.72 -9.97
C GLY A 32 3.78 -5.08 -11.12
N GLU A 33 3.06 -4.64 -12.11
CA GLU A 33 3.64 -4.07 -13.33
C GLU A 33 3.91 -2.59 -13.22
N VAL A 34 3.21 -1.87 -12.32
CA VAL A 34 3.27 -0.41 -12.26
C VAL A 34 3.70 0.04 -10.86
N THR A 35 4.81 0.78 -10.80
CA THR A 35 5.30 1.39 -9.57
C THR A 35 4.92 2.87 -9.57
N ILE A 36 4.32 3.34 -8.49
CA ILE A 36 3.71 4.66 -8.40
C ILE A 36 4.33 5.41 -7.23
N ARG A 37 4.71 6.66 -7.45
CA ARG A 37 4.98 7.59 -6.36
C ARG A 37 3.64 8.15 -5.91
N VAL A 38 3.23 7.80 -4.69
CA VAL A 38 1.92 8.16 -4.17
C VAL A 38 1.89 9.63 -3.79
N HIS A 39 0.93 10.37 -4.32
CA HIS A 39 0.71 11.77 -3.96
C HIS A 39 -0.40 11.90 -2.92
N TYR A 40 -1.48 11.11 -3.07
CA TYR A 40 -2.64 11.18 -2.20
C TYR A 40 -3.23 9.80 -1.98
N SER A 41 -3.77 9.61 -0.82
CA SER A 41 -4.64 8.50 -0.48
C SER A 41 -5.85 9.08 0.25
N SER A 42 -6.78 8.25 0.69
CA SER A 42 -7.94 8.71 1.42
C SER A 42 -8.14 7.85 2.67
N ILE A 43 -9.03 8.30 3.55
CA ILE A 43 -9.35 7.56 4.76
C ILE A 43 -10.78 7.07 4.63
N ASN A 44 -10.94 5.76 4.63
CA ASN A 44 -12.22 5.09 4.50
C ASN A 44 -12.50 4.27 5.76
N TYR A 45 -13.76 3.91 5.97
CA TYR A 45 -14.14 3.07 7.10
C TYR A 45 -13.34 1.75 7.12
N LYS A 46 -13.19 1.13 5.95
CA LYS A 46 -12.41 -0.10 5.83
C LYS A 46 -10.96 0.09 6.27
N ASP A 47 -10.35 1.22 5.95
CA ASP A 47 -8.97 1.52 6.37
C ASP A 47 -8.87 1.62 7.89
N ALA A 48 -9.86 2.22 8.55
CA ALA A 48 -9.89 2.32 9.99
C ALA A 48 -10.05 0.94 10.65
N LEU A 49 -10.91 0.10 10.10
CA LEU A 49 -11.05 -1.28 10.58
C LEU A 49 -9.74 -2.06 10.43
N ALA A 50 -9.06 -1.89 9.31
CA ALA A 50 -7.78 -2.55 9.06
C ALA A 50 -6.72 -2.12 10.06
N ALA A 51 -6.58 -0.81 10.27
CA ALA A 51 -5.53 -0.25 11.12
C ALA A 51 -5.73 -0.59 12.61
N THR A 52 -6.96 -0.68 13.06
CA THR A 52 -7.28 -0.93 14.47
C THR A 52 -7.49 -2.41 14.80
N GLY A 53 -7.69 -3.24 13.77
CA GLY A 53 -8.04 -4.64 13.97
C GLY A 53 -9.49 -4.86 14.39
N ALA A 54 -10.33 -3.82 14.36
CA ALA A 54 -11.74 -3.92 14.75
C ALA A 54 -12.54 -4.82 13.82
N GLY A 55 -12.09 -4.98 12.58
CA GLY A 55 -12.64 -5.97 11.64
C GLY A 55 -11.48 -6.77 11.09
N LYS A 56 -11.69 -7.98 10.67
CA LYS A 56 -10.64 -8.84 10.10
C LYS A 56 -10.42 -8.47 8.62
N ILE A 57 -9.96 -7.25 8.37
CA ILE A 57 -9.78 -6.71 7.02
C ILE A 57 -8.47 -7.19 6.40
N ILE A 58 -7.36 -7.09 7.15
CA ILE A 58 -6.05 -7.47 6.63
C ILE A 58 -5.94 -8.99 6.58
N ARG A 59 -5.61 -9.49 5.41
CA ARG A 59 -5.49 -10.94 5.16
C ARG A 59 -4.05 -11.42 5.13
N ARG A 60 -3.10 -10.52 5.16
CA ARG A 60 -1.68 -10.83 5.16
C ARG A 60 -0.94 -9.78 5.97
N PHE A 61 -0.11 -10.22 6.93
CA PHE A 61 0.72 -9.33 7.76
C PHE A 61 2.21 -9.57 7.48
N PRO A 62 3.06 -8.56 7.53
CA PRO A 62 2.70 -7.13 7.62
C PRO A 62 2.13 -6.63 6.30
N CYS A 63 1.32 -5.56 6.35
CA CYS A 63 0.72 -4.98 5.16
C CYS A 63 0.68 -3.46 5.31
N VAL A 64 1.03 -2.75 4.25
CA VAL A 64 0.81 -1.31 4.19
C VAL A 64 -0.68 -1.07 4.02
N GLY A 65 -1.26 -0.22 4.87
CA GLY A 65 -2.69 0.12 4.79
C GLY A 65 -3.01 1.03 3.61
N GLY A 66 -4.29 1.36 3.48
CA GLY A 66 -4.78 2.27 2.45
C GLY A 66 -5.31 1.54 1.22
N ILE A 67 -6.63 1.55 1.04
CA ILE A 67 -7.27 0.78 -0.04
C ILE A 67 -7.32 1.50 -1.38
N ASP A 68 -6.84 2.75 -1.44
CA ASP A 68 -6.78 3.51 -2.68
C ASP A 68 -5.58 4.46 -2.65
N LEU A 69 -5.23 4.94 -3.83
CA LEU A 69 -4.18 5.92 -3.99
C LEU A 69 -4.32 6.65 -5.31
N CYS A 70 -3.71 7.81 -5.40
CA CYS A 70 -3.39 8.41 -6.68
C CYS A 70 -1.98 8.96 -6.66
N GLY A 71 -1.34 8.98 -7.79
CA GLY A 71 0.03 9.43 -7.88
C GLY A 71 0.56 9.41 -9.30
N GLU A 72 1.86 9.33 -9.41
CA GLU A 72 2.55 9.39 -10.68
C GLU A 72 3.35 8.10 -10.90
N VAL A 73 3.21 7.52 -12.06
CA VAL A 73 3.99 6.33 -12.45
C VAL A 73 5.47 6.71 -12.50
N VAL A 74 6.32 5.92 -11.84
CA VAL A 74 7.77 6.09 -11.88
C VAL A 74 8.45 4.95 -12.61
N ASP A 75 7.82 3.79 -12.71
CA ASP A 75 8.31 2.64 -13.45
C ASP A 75 7.12 1.78 -13.87
N SER A 76 7.19 1.19 -15.06
CA SER A 76 6.08 0.38 -15.58
C SER A 76 6.59 -0.69 -16.53
N ALA A 77 6.10 -1.92 -16.32
CA ALA A 77 6.24 -3.02 -17.26
C ALA A 77 4.99 -3.20 -18.12
N ASP A 78 3.97 -2.37 -17.92
CA ASP A 78 2.72 -2.41 -18.68
C ASP A 78 2.74 -1.31 -19.73
N ALA A 79 2.58 -1.69 -20.99
CA ALA A 79 2.66 -0.74 -22.11
C ALA A 79 1.57 0.34 -22.09
N ARG A 80 0.48 0.13 -21.34
CA ARG A 80 -0.61 1.11 -21.23
C ARG A 80 -0.25 2.28 -20.31
N PHE A 81 0.78 2.12 -19.48
CA PHE A 81 1.22 3.12 -18.50
C PHE A 81 2.70 3.38 -18.67
N LYS A 82 3.10 4.61 -18.51
CA LYS A 82 4.50 5.01 -18.67
C LYS A 82 4.90 6.02 -17.59
N PRO A 83 6.19 6.12 -17.26
CA PRO A 83 6.65 7.11 -16.29
C PRO A 83 6.11 8.50 -16.60
N GLY A 84 5.62 9.20 -15.58
CA GLY A 84 5.01 10.50 -15.69
C GLY A 84 3.50 10.48 -15.77
N ASP A 85 2.87 9.35 -16.06
CA ASP A 85 1.42 9.26 -16.10
C ASP A 85 0.82 9.47 -14.71
N LYS A 86 -0.29 10.19 -14.64
CA LYS A 86 -1.08 10.35 -13.42
C LYS A 86 -2.11 9.24 -13.37
N VAL A 87 -2.18 8.54 -12.23
CA VAL A 87 -3.02 7.35 -12.11
C VAL A 87 -3.76 7.32 -10.79
N ILE A 88 -4.86 6.59 -10.77
CA ILE A 88 -5.63 6.25 -9.58
C ILE A 88 -5.67 4.73 -9.51
N ALA A 89 -5.41 4.17 -8.33
CA ALA A 89 -5.52 2.74 -8.09
C ALA A 89 -6.53 2.47 -6.98
N THR A 90 -7.43 1.54 -7.25
CA THR A 90 -8.43 1.04 -6.29
C THR A 90 -8.53 -0.47 -6.51
N SER A 91 -9.06 -1.19 -5.54
CA SER A 91 -9.24 -2.65 -5.66
C SER A 91 -7.89 -3.39 -5.65
N PHE A 92 -7.78 -4.53 -6.30
CA PHE A 92 -6.58 -5.38 -6.36
C PHE A 92 -6.06 -5.79 -4.98
N ASP A 93 -6.95 -5.85 -3.98
CA ASP A 93 -6.59 -6.17 -2.59
C ASP A 93 -5.59 -5.20 -1.95
N ILE A 94 -5.35 -4.03 -2.54
CA ILE A 94 -4.44 -3.05 -1.95
C ILE A 94 -4.96 -2.60 -0.58
N GLY A 95 -4.06 -2.54 0.39
CA GLY A 95 -4.43 -2.22 1.77
C GLY A 95 -5.11 -3.35 2.53
N VAL A 96 -5.21 -4.54 1.94
CA VAL A 96 -5.87 -5.72 2.52
C VAL A 96 -4.96 -6.93 2.49
N ALA A 97 -4.54 -7.37 1.33
CA ALA A 97 -3.63 -8.50 1.13
C ALA A 97 -2.45 -8.15 0.22
N HIS A 98 -2.41 -6.93 -0.25
CA HIS A 98 -1.37 -6.35 -1.11
C HIS A 98 -1.02 -4.99 -0.50
N HIS A 99 0.24 -4.62 -0.48
CA HIS A 99 0.64 -3.33 0.10
C HIS A 99 -0.12 -2.18 -0.56
N GLY A 100 -0.67 -1.31 0.27
CA GLY A 100 -1.60 -0.26 -0.15
C GLY A 100 -1.01 1.13 -0.29
N GLY A 101 -1.87 2.14 -0.21
CA GLY A 101 -1.56 3.51 -0.55
C GLY A 101 -0.97 4.38 0.56
N TYR A 102 -0.91 3.89 1.79
CA TYR A 102 -0.34 4.65 2.91
C TYR A 102 1.18 4.53 2.94
N ALA A 103 1.82 4.88 1.84
CA ALA A 103 3.27 4.84 1.68
C ALA A 103 3.67 5.84 0.60
N GLU A 104 4.94 6.21 0.58
CA GLU A 104 5.44 7.12 -0.45
C GLU A 104 5.45 6.48 -1.84
N TYR A 105 5.56 5.15 -1.88
CA TYR A 105 5.54 4.37 -3.13
C TYR A 105 4.65 3.16 -2.99
N ALA A 106 4.03 2.77 -4.09
CA ALA A 106 3.21 1.57 -4.18
C ALA A 106 3.48 0.87 -5.51
N ARG A 107 3.24 -0.43 -5.55
CA ARG A 107 3.34 -1.21 -6.79
C ARG A 107 2.06 -1.99 -6.98
N VAL A 108 1.43 -1.84 -8.13
CA VAL A 108 0.12 -2.43 -8.42
C VAL A 108 0.17 -3.25 -9.72
N PRO A 109 -0.71 -4.27 -9.83
CA PRO A 109 -0.83 -5.06 -11.06
C PRO A 109 -1.26 -4.26 -12.26
#